data_0be24253d2eec4fe4d200a2a29a142d5
#
_entry.id   0be24253d2eec4fe4d200a2a29a142d5
#
_cell.length_a   1.000
_cell.length_b   1.000
_cell.length_c   1.000
_cell.angle_alpha   90.00
_cell.angle_beta   90.00
_cell.angle_gamma   90.00
#
_symmetry.space_group_name_H-M   'P 1'
#
loop_
_entity.id
_entity.type
_entity.pdbx_description
1 polymer ?
#
loop_
_entity_poly.entity_id
_entity_poly.type
_entity_poly.pdbx_seq_one_letter_code
_entity_poly.pdbx_strand_id
1 'polypeptide(L)'
;MGADMNQLLKALTEAEAYKGPSIVIGYAPCEMHGIKGTMANCQIEMKKAVDAGYWEMFRYNPVLKAEGKNPFTLDSKEPTESYQDFLKNENRYTRLAQSNPERAAKLFAEAETFAKAKYERLTKYSKLFD
;
A
#
# COMPACT_ATOMS: atom_id res chain seq x y z
N MET A 1 7.35 -2.51 -4.34
CA MET A 1 7.87 -2.52 -2.96
C MET A 1 8.98 -3.54 -2.80
N GLY A 2 9.99 -3.25 -1.95
CA GLY A 2 11.07 -4.21 -1.68
C GLY A 2 10.63 -5.54 -1.05
N ALA A 3 9.44 -5.61 -0.48
CA ALA A 3 8.86 -6.86 0.06
C ALA A 3 8.26 -7.78 -1.03
N ASP A 4 8.01 -7.28 -2.24
CA ASP A 4 7.62 -8.04 -3.43
C ASP A 4 8.49 -7.62 -4.60
N MET A 5 9.58 -8.36 -4.80
CA MET A 5 10.58 -8.07 -5.83
C MET A 5 10.01 -8.22 -7.25
N ASN A 6 9.09 -9.15 -7.47
CA ASN A 6 8.50 -9.36 -8.78
C ASN A 6 7.61 -8.17 -9.18
N GLN A 7 6.78 -7.69 -8.26
CA GLN A 7 5.96 -6.50 -8.48
C GLN A 7 6.84 -5.25 -8.67
N LEU A 8 7.88 -5.09 -7.86
CA LEU A 8 8.81 -3.97 -7.96
C LEU A 8 9.52 -3.94 -9.33
N LEU A 9 10.05 -5.08 -9.78
CA LEU A 9 10.70 -5.19 -11.08
C LEU A 9 9.75 -4.86 -12.23
N LYS A 10 8.51 -5.37 -12.20
CA LYS A 10 7.49 -5.01 -13.20
C LYS A 10 7.23 -3.51 -13.23
N ALA A 11 7.01 -2.89 -12.07
CA ALA A 11 6.73 -1.45 -11.98
C ALA A 11 7.90 -0.61 -12.53
N LEU A 12 9.14 -0.95 -12.19
CA LEU A 12 10.33 -0.24 -12.66
C LEU A 12 10.55 -0.44 -14.18
N THR A 13 10.41 -1.67 -14.67
CA THR A 13 10.58 -1.98 -16.10
C THR A 13 9.53 -1.25 -16.96
N GLU A 14 8.28 -1.23 -16.51
CA GLU A 14 7.22 -0.49 -17.23
C GLU A 14 7.45 1.03 -17.18
N ALA A 15 7.90 1.55 -16.03
CA ALA A 15 8.21 2.97 -15.90
C ALA A 15 9.38 3.40 -16.80
N GLU A 16 10.40 2.57 -16.94
CA GLU A 16 11.56 2.82 -17.82
C GLU A 16 11.20 2.71 -19.30
N ALA A 17 10.38 1.73 -19.67
CA ALA A 17 9.97 1.52 -21.07
C ALA A 17 9.04 2.63 -21.60
N TYR A 18 8.34 3.34 -20.73
CA TYR A 18 7.41 4.40 -21.13
C TYR A 18 8.17 5.62 -21.69
N LYS A 19 7.76 6.11 -22.88
CA LYS A 19 8.39 7.24 -23.57
C LYS A 19 7.89 8.61 -23.09
N GLY A 20 7.75 8.78 -21.79
CA GLY A 20 7.28 10.01 -21.15
C GLY A 20 7.65 10.03 -19.66
N PRO A 21 7.20 11.03 -18.92
CA PRO A 21 7.44 11.09 -17.48
C PRO A 21 6.73 9.94 -16.77
N SER A 22 7.46 9.27 -15.86
CA SER A 22 6.95 8.18 -15.04
C SER A 22 7.15 8.48 -13.57
N ILE A 23 6.21 8.06 -12.72
CA ILE A 23 6.28 8.19 -11.26
C ILE A 23 6.16 6.82 -10.64
N VAL A 24 7.11 6.46 -9.79
CA VAL A 24 7.06 5.27 -8.94
C VAL A 24 6.96 5.72 -7.48
N ILE A 25 5.87 5.37 -6.82
CA ILE A 25 5.61 5.69 -5.42
C ILE A 25 5.78 4.43 -4.59
N GLY A 26 6.72 4.45 -3.65
CA GLY A 26 7.00 3.33 -2.76
C GLY A 26 6.66 3.66 -1.31
N TYR A 27 6.19 2.65 -0.57
CA TYR A 27 6.05 2.71 0.87
C TYR A 27 7.31 2.12 1.55
N ALA A 28 7.75 2.76 2.60
CA ALA A 28 8.72 2.23 3.56
C ALA A 28 8.36 2.68 4.98
N PRO A 29 8.61 1.86 6.01
CA PRO A 29 8.46 2.28 7.40
C PRO A 29 9.36 3.47 7.72
N CYS A 30 8.90 4.32 8.64
CA CYS A 30 9.65 5.52 9.02
C CYS A 30 10.79 5.16 9.98
N GLU A 31 12.03 5.43 9.58
CA GLU A 31 13.22 5.20 10.41
C GLU A 31 13.20 6.04 11.71
N MET A 32 12.79 7.30 11.61
CA MET A 32 12.76 8.22 12.76
C MET A 32 11.78 7.80 13.85
N HIS A 33 10.62 7.27 13.48
CA HIS A 33 9.66 6.73 14.44
C HIS A 33 10.01 5.31 14.84
N GLY A 34 10.57 4.54 13.92
CA GLY A 34 10.85 3.12 14.09
C GLY A 34 9.61 2.25 14.05
N ILE A 35 9.86 0.96 14.03
CA ILE A 35 8.84 -0.09 14.07
C ILE A 35 9.14 -1.06 15.22
N LYS A 36 8.15 -1.83 15.63
CA LYS A 36 8.31 -2.84 16.68
C LYS A 36 9.37 -3.87 16.27
N GLY A 37 10.33 -4.10 17.14
CA GLY A 37 11.40 -5.09 16.94
C GLY A 37 12.61 -4.60 16.17
N THR A 38 12.69 -3.38 15.73
CA THR A 38 13.79 -2.69 15.03
C THR A 38 13.60 -2.59 13.52
N MET A 39 14.36 -1.69 12.88
CA MET A 39 14.33 -1.49 11.42
C MET A 39 14.87 -2.70 10.62
N ALA A 40 15.51 -3.69 11.26
CA ALA A 40 15.84 -4.95 10.62
C ALA A 40 14.60 -5.69 10.07
N ASN A 41 13.42 -5.42 10.66
CA ASN A 41 12.15 -6.00 10.23
C ASN A 41 11.43 -5.18 9.12
N CYS A 42 12.07 -4.16 8.54
CA CYS A 42 11.39 -3.25 7.59
C CYS A 42 10.78 -3.98 6.38
N GLN A 43 11.42 -5.01 5.84
CA GLN A 43 10.89 -5.82 4.73
C GLN A 43 9.62 -6.58 5.13
N ILE A 44 9.62 -7.15 6.34
CA ILE A 44 8.46 -7.85 6.90
C ILE A 44 7.32 -6.86 7.12
N GLU A 45 7.62 -5.68 7.65
CA GLU A 45 6.61 -4.63 7.90
C GLU A 45 6.02 -4.08 6.60
N MET A 46 6.83 -3.90 5.54
CA MET A 46 6.32 -3.53 4.22
C MET A 46 5.38 -4.59 3.65
N LYS A 47 5.66 -5.88 3.87
CA LYS A 47 4.77 -6.96 3.47
C LYS A 47 3.46 -6.89 4.25
N LYS A 48 3.51 -6.76 5.57
CA LYS A 48 2.33 -6.60 6.42
C LYS A 48 1.47 -5.40 6.02
N ALA A 49 2.08 -4.28 5.61
CA ALA A 49 1.34 -3.12 5.13
C ALA A 49 0.45 -3.46 3.92
N VAL A 50 0.92 -4.33 3.03
CA VAL A 50 0.13 -4.81 1.89
C VAL A 50 -0.92 -5.82 2.34
N ASP A 51 -0.51 -6.81 3.13
CA ASP A 51 -1.39 -7.89 3.59
C ASP A 51 -2.54 -7.37 4.47
N ALA A 52 -2.33 -6.24 5.16
CA ALA A 52 -3.35 -5.57 5.97
C ALA A 52 -4.17 -4.49 5.22
N GLY A 53 -3.90 -4.25 3.94
CA GLY A 53 -4.59 -3.22 3.15
C GLY A 53 -4.25 -1.78 3.55
N TYR A 54 -3.14 -1.58 4.26
CA TYR A 54 -2.62 -0.24 4.53
C TYR A 54 -2.00 0.38 3.28
N TRP A 55 -1.34 -0.44 2.47
CA TRP A 55 -0.74 -0.07 1.20
C TRP A 55 -1.19 -1.04 0.10
N GLU A 56 -1.76 -0.51 -0.98
CA GLU A 56 -2.09 -1.29 -2.17
C GLU A 56 -1.10 -1.04 -3.28
N MET A 57 -0.70 -2.11 -3.93
CA MET A 57 0.15 -2.09 -5.11
C MET A 57 -0.70 -2.09 -6.36
N PHE A 58 -0.50 -1.12 -7.22
CA PHE A 58 -1.14 -1.03 -8.54
C PHE A 58 -0.20 -0.35 -9.53
N ARG A 59 -0.49 -0.53 -10.81
CA ARG A 59 0.21 0.12 -11.92
C ARG A 59 -0.81 0.76 -12.86
N TYR A 60 -0.41 1.83 -13.50
CA TYR A 60 -1.18 2.47 -14.55
C TYR A 60 -0.29 2.73 -15.76
N ASN A 61 -0.61 2.09 -16.89
CA ASN A 61 0.12 2.25 -18.13
C ASN A 61 -0.80 2.76 -19.25
N PRO A 62 -0.71 4.06 -19.64
CA PRO A 62 -1.60 4.65 -20.63
C PRO A 62 -1.46 4.04 -22.04
N VAL A 63 -0.35 3.38 -22.36
CA VAL A 63 -0.16 2.70 -23.65
C VAL A 63 -1.20 1.60 -23.85
N LEU A 64 -1.55 0.87 -22.80
CA LEU A 64 -2.55 -0.20 -22.87
C LEU A 64 -3.91 0.31 -23.31
N LYS A 65 -4.27 1.56 -22.97
CA LYS A 65 -5.52 2.18 -23.42
C LYS A 65 -5.56 2.36 -24.94
N ALA A 66 -4.43 2.72 -25.55
CA ALA A 66 -4.32 2.81 -27.01
C ALA A 66 -4.44 1.46 -27.71
N GLU A 67 -4.12 0.37 -26.99
CA GLU A 67 -4.28 -1.02 -27.44
C GLU A 67 -5.68 -1.60 -27.15
N GLY A 68 -6.60 -0.81 -26.61
CA GLY A 68 -7.94 -1.28 -26.24
C GLY A 68 -7.97 -2.14 -24.97
N LYS A 69 -6.91 -2.08 -24.13
CA LYS A 69 -6.79 -2.82 -22.88
C LYS A 69 -6.98 -1.88 -21.68
N ASN A 70 -7.32 -2.46 -20.52
CA ASN A 70 -7.39 -1.68 -19.28
C ASN A 70 -5.99 -1.15 -18.91
N PRO A 71 -5.81 0.17 -18.79
CA PRO A 71 -4.54 0.76 -18.38
C PRO A 71 -4.20 0.53 -16.90
N PHE A 72 -5.21 0.24 -16.07
CA PHE A 72 -5.06 0.03 -14.64
C PHE A 72 -4.91 -1.45 -14.30
N THR A 73 -3.89 -1.79 -13.52
CA THR A 73 -3.65 -3.14 -13.00
C THR A 73 -3.54 -3.08 -11.48
N LEU A 74 -4.44 -3.75 -10.77
CA LEU A 74 -4.33 -3.95 -9.33
C LEU A 74 -3.47 -5.18 -9.05
N ASP A 75 -2.27 -4.96 -8.51
CA ASP A 75 -1.32 -6.04 -8.18
C ASP A 75 -1.58 -6.63 -6.79
N SER A 76 -2.18 -5.85 -5.87
CA SER A 76 -2.56 -6.33 -4.54
C SER A 76 -3.73 -7.29 -4.60
N LYS A 77 -3.65 -8.34 -3.80
CA LYS A 77 -4.78 -9.22 -3.48
C LYS A 77 -5.63 -8.61 -2.37
N GLU A 78 -6.79 -9.22 -2.11
CA GLU A 78 -7.62 -8.86 -0.97
C GLU A 78 -6.82 -8.96 0.34
N PRO A 79 -6.91 -7.95 1.21
CA PRO A 79 -6.24 -7.97 2.50
C PRO A 79 -6.67 -9.17 3.36
N THR A 80 -5.69 -9.85 3.96
CA THR A 80 -5.90 -11.06 4.78
C THR A 80 -5.50 -10.85 6.24
N GLU A 81 -4.75 -9.77 6.53
CA GLU A 81 -4.24 -9.47 7.86
C GLU A 81 -5.02 -8.33 8.53
N SER A 82 -4.90 -8.24 9.84
CA SER A 82 -5.56 -7.19 10.63
C SER A 82 -4.91 -5.82 10.40
N TYR A 83 -5.69 -4.84 9.93
CA TYR A 83 -5.27 -3.46 9.80
C TYR A 83 -4.86 -2.85 11.15
N GLN A 84 -5.62 -3.13 12.21
CA GLN A 84 -5.34 -2.63 13.56
C GLN A 84 -4.03 -3.20 14.12
N ASP A 85 -3.72 -4.46 13.85
CA ASP A 85 -2.48 -5.08 14.33
C ASP A 85 -1.26 -4.57 13.56
N PHE A 86 -1.42 -4.25 12.28
CA PHE A 86 -0.39 -3.52 11.53
C PHE A 86 -0.08 -2.16 12.18
N LEU A 87 -1.10 -1.36 12.51
CA LEU A 87 -0.89 -0.04 13.15
C LEU A 87 -0.12 -0.15 14.47
N LYS A 88 -0.32 -1.22 15.25
CA LYS A 88 0.38 -1.46 16.53
C LYS A 88 1.87 -1.81 16.35
N ASN A 89 2.32 -2.10 15.15
CA ASN A 89 3.74 -2.32 14.85
C ASN A 89 4.48 -1.02 14.51
N GLU A 90 3.76 0.01 14.13
CA GLU A 90 4.31 1.32 13.76
C GLU A 90 4.34 2.26 14.97
N ASN A 91 5.51 2.65 15.44
CA ASN A 91 5.66 3.46 16.65
C ASN A 91 4.94 4.83 16.57
N ARG A 92 4.81 5.41 15.38
CA ARG A 92 4.06 6.65 15.18
C ARG A 92 2.58 6.53 15.58
N TYR A 93 1.97 5.37 15.42
CA TYR A 93 0.59 5.10 15.84
C TYR A 93 0.51 4.72 17.31
N THR A 94 1.44 3.89 17.80
CA THR A 94 1.46 3.51 19.21
C THR A 94 1.71 4.70 20.15
N ARG A 95 2.51 5.67 19.71
CA ARG A 95 2.69 6.93 20.46
C ARG A 95 1.40 7.74 20.57
N LEU A 96 0.60 7.81 19.50
CA LEU A 96 -0.70 8.46 19.57
C LEU A 96 -1.65 7.72 20.51
N ALA A 97 -1.66 6.39 20.45
CA ALA A 97 -2.47 5.57 21.37
C ALA A 97 -2.09 5.75 22.84
N GLN A 98 -0.81 6.00 23.14
CA GLN A 98 -0.34 6.29 24.50
C GLN A 98 -0.68 7.70 24.97
N SER A 99 -0.52 8.70 24.09
CA SER A 99 -0.73 10.11 24.44
C SER A 99 -2.19 10.54 24.44
N ASN A 100 -3.03 9.93 23.58
CA ASN A 100 -4.44 10.24 23.46
C ASN A 100 -5.23 9.00 22.98
N PRO A 101 -5.54 8.05 23.89
CA PRO A 101 -6.12 6.76 23.54
C PRO A 101 -7.51 6.87 22.90
N GLU A 102 -8.37 7.77 23.39
CA GLU A 102 -9.72 7.94 22.85
C GLU A 102 -9.69 8.44 21.39
N ARG A 103 -8.87 9.46 21.14
CA ARG A 103 -8.67 9.99 19.79
C ARG A 103 -8.04 8.97 18.86
N ALA A 104 -7.06 8.21 19.35
CA ALA A 104 -6.42 7.15 18.59
C ALA A 104 -7.42 6.07 18.18
N ALA A 105 -8.25 5.59 19.09
CA ALA A 105 -9.26 4.58 18.80
C ALA A 105 -10.22 5.03 17.68
N LYS A 106 -10.70 6.28 17.74
CA LYS A 106 -11.56 6.85 16.71
C LYS A 106 -10.86 6.94 15.35
N LEU A 107 -9.66 7.54 15.31
CA LEU A 107 -8.91 7.73 14.07
C LEU A 107 -8.50 6.41 13.42
N PHE A 108 -8.14 5.40 14.22
CA PHE A 108 -7.74 4.09 13.68
C PHE A 108 -8.92 3.32 13.10
N ALA A 109 -10.11 3.42 13.71
CA ALA A 109 -11.33 2.83 13.15
C ALA A 109 -11.74 3.51 11.84
N GLU A 110 -11.68 4.85 11.78
CA GLU A 110 -11.92 5.61 10.55
C GLU A 110 -10.91 5.26 9.45
N ALA A 111 -9.61 5.17 9.80
CA ALA A 111 -8.55 4.83 8.86
C ALA A 111 -8.74 3.42 8.24
N GLU A 112 -9.14 2.44 9.05
CA GLU A 112 -9.46 1.10 8.55
C GLU A 112 -10.65 1.12 7.60
N THR A 113 -11.69 1.89 7.92
CA THR A 113 -12.87 2.05 7.05
C THR A 113 -12.46 2.67 5.71
N PHE A 114 -11.61 3.70 5.72
CA PHE A 114 -11.09 4.31 4.50
C PHE A 114 -10.20 3.37 3.69
N ALA A 115 -9.38 2.53 4.35
CA ALA A 115 -8.55 1.55 3.68
C ALA A 115 -9.40 0.51 2.93
N LYS A 116 -10.45 -0.01 3.56
CA LYS A 116 -11.41 -0.94 2.92
C LYS A 116 -12.10 -0.29 1.71
N ALA A 117 -12.61 0.91 1.88
CA ALA A 117 -13.27 1.66 0.79
C ALA A 117 -12.29 1.98 -0.36
N LYS A 118 -11.01 2.23 -0.05
CA LYS A 118 -9.97 2.44 -1.05
C LYS A 118 -9.72 1.16 -1.86
N TYR A 119 -9.57 0.01 -1.22
CA TYR A 119 -9.38 -1.26 -1.90
C TYR A 119 -10.57 -1.60 -2.82
N GLU A 120 -11.80 -1.45 -2.34
CA GLU A 120 -13.00 -1.64 -3.15
C GLU A 120 -13.02 -0.73 -4.39
N ARG A 121 -12.63 0.53 -4.24
CA ARG A 121 -12.54 1.48 -5.37
C ARG A 121 -11.49 1.06 -6.37
N LEU A 122 -10.30 0.62 -5.92
CA LEU A 122 -9.24 0.13 -6.80
C LEU A 122 -9.68 -1.16 -7.53
N THR A 123 -10.42 -2.04 -6.86
CA THR A 123 -11.01 -3.23 -7.47
C THR A 123 -12.03 -2.87 -8.57
N LYS A 124 -12.82 -1.80 -8.38
CA LYS A 124 -13.71 -1.30 -9.43
C LYS A 124 -12.92 -0.73 -10.62
N TYR A 125 -11.83 -0.03 -10.37
CA TYR A 125 -10.97 0.48 -11.46
C TYR A 125 -10.34 -0.65 -12.29
N SER A 126 -9.99 -1.76 -11.68
CA SER A 126 -9.44 -2.91 -12.41
C SER A 126 -10.44 -3.57 -13.37
N LYS A 127 -11.74 -3.27 -13.23
CA LYS A 127 -12.84 -3.81 -14.05
C LYS A 127 -13.47 -2.75 -14.97
N LEU A 128 -12.94 -1.53 -14.99
CA LEU A 128 -13.60 -0.40 -15.67
C LEU A 128 -13.60 -0.51 -17.20
N PHE A 129 -12.69 -1.30 -17.75
CA PHE A 129 -12.50 -1.48 -19.21
C PHE A 129 -12.70 -2.93 -19.65
N ASP A 130 -13.24 -3.79 -18.79
CA ASP A 130 -13.59 -5.18 -19.12
C ASP A 130 -14.91 -5.26 -19.91
#